data_c7a03add5bce5aaa742c747acd81f2a7
#
_entry.id   c7a03add5bce5aaa742c747acd81f2a7
#
_cell.length_a   1.000
_cell.length_b   1.000
_cell.length_c   1.000
_cell.angle_alpha   90.00
_cell.angle_beta   90.00
_cell.angle_gamma   90.00
#
_symmetry.space_group_name_H-M   'P 1'
#
loop_
_entity.id
_entity.type
_entity.pdbx_description
1 polymer ?
#
loop_
_entity_poly.entity_id
_entity_poly.type
_entity_poly.pdbx_seq_one_letter_code
_entity_poly.pdbx_strand_id
1 'polypeptide(L)'
;YIRSIPDYPKKGILFRDITTRIKDENAFAETINQIVERSKKFSFSKIAAIESRGFVFASAVSYILKKPFILLIKKNKLPADVHSVDFELEYGTATIEVHRDSLNSDYSVLIIDDLIATGGTADAAANLVEISKAKVAAFIFVINLFDLGGSNNLVKKKYKVEN
;
A
#
# COMPACT_ATOMS: atom_id res chain seq x y z
N TYR A 1 -14.57 12.37 -8.21
CA TYR A 1 -13.16 12.61 -7.78
C TYR A 1 -12.18 11.51 -8.19
N ILE A 2 -12.61 10.45 -8.87
CA ILE A 2 -11.73 9.44 -9.47
C ILE A 2 -12.08 9.38 -10.96
N ARG A 3 -11.11 9.69 -11.79
CA ARG A 3 -11.28 9.67 -13.25
C ARG A 3 -11.06 8.26 -13.78
N SER A 4 -11.96 7.78 -14.61
CA SER A 4 -11.82 6.50 -15.30
C SER A 4 -11.34 6.73 -16.73
N ILE A 5 -10.23 6.10 -17.09
CA ILE A 5 -9.63 6.19 -18.42
C ILE A 5 -9.73 4.79 -19.05
N PRO A 6 -10.58 4.62 -20.07
CA PRO A 6 -10.68 3.34 -20.76
C PRO A 6 -9.44 3.08 -21.62
N ASP A 7 -9.14 1.79 -21.82
CA ASP A 7 -8.08 1.32 -22.70
C ASP A 7 -6.67 1.85 -22.38
N TYR A 8 -6.36 2.07 -21.11
CA TYR A 8 -5.04 2.51 -20.66
C TYR A 8 -4.47 1.56 -19.59
N PRO A 9 -3.18 1.19 -19.64
CA PRO A 9 -2.18 1.43 -20.71
C PRO A 9 -2.39 0.57 -21.96
N LYS A 10 -3.37 -0.35 -21.94
CA LYS A 10 -3.70 -1.25 -23.04
C LYS A 10 -5.21 -1.37 -23.19
N LYS A 11 -5.67 -1.73 -24.40
CA LYS A 11 -7.07 -1.99 -24.74
C LYS A 11 -7.69 -3.00 -23.77
N GLY A 12 -8.87 -2.70 -23.27
CA GLY A 12 -9.62 -3.53 -22.31
C GLY A 12 -9.33 -3.24 -20.83
N ILE A 13 -8.36 -2.39 -20.50
CA ILE A 13 -8.07 -1.98 -19.12
C ILE A 13 -8.76 -0.66 -18.82
N LEU A 14 -9.51 -0.62 -17.73
CA LEU A 14 -10.09 0.61 -17.20
C LEU A 14 -9.19 1.16 -16.08
N PHE A 15 -8.37 2.15 -16.41
CA PHE A 15 -7.47 2.78 -15.46
C PHE A 15 -8.23 3.73 -14.53
N ARG A 16 -7.98 3.63 -13.23
CA ARG A 16 -8.53 4.52 -12.21
C ARG A 16 -7.49 5.56 -11.82
N ASP A 17 -7.69 6.77 -12.30
CA ASP A 17 -6.79 7.89 -12.04
C ASP A 17 -7.15 8.59 -10.73
N ILE A 18 -6.31 8.38 -9.72
CA ILE A 18 -6.45 8.96 -8.38
C ILE A 18 -5.95 10.41 -8.32
N THR A 19 -5.23 10.88 -9.34
CA THR A 19 -4.62 12.22 -9.32
C THR A 19 -5.67 13.32 -9.23
N THR A 20 -6.86 13.09 -9.79
CA THR A 20 -8.00 14.03 -9.69
C THR A 20 -8.48 14.21 -8.25
N ARG A 21 -8.36 13.18 -7.41
CA ARG A 21 -8.70 13.22 -5.99
C ARG A 21 -7.58 13.89 -5.18
N ILE A 22 -6.33 13.63 -5.54
CA ILE A 22 -5.16 14.22 -4.86
C ILE A 22 -5.07 15.73 -5.07
N LYS A 23 -5.42 16.21 -6.27
CA LYS A 23 -5.35 17.65 -6.61
C LYS A 23 -6.50 18.49 -6.07
N ASP A 24 -7.58 17.85 -5.59
CA ASP A 24 -8.70 18.54 -4.95
C ASP A 24 -8.48 18.56 -3.43
N GLU A 25 -8.37 19.77 -2.87
CA GLU A 25 -8.01 19.96 -1.46
C GLU A 25 -8.99 19.29 -0.49
N ASN A 26 -10.29 19.38 -0.77
CA ASN A 26 -11.32 18.81 0.08
C ASN A 26 -11.38 17.30 -0.06
N ALA A 27 -11.31 16.77 -1.27
CA ALA A 27 -11.33 15.33 -1.53
C ALA A 27 -10.07 14.65 -0.98
N PHE A 28 -8.92 15.29 -1.07
CA PHE A 28 -7.69 14.77 -0.50
C PHE A 28 -7.74 14.77 1.04
N ALA A 29 -8.11 15.91 1.66
CA ALA A 29 -8.26 16.02 3.11
C ALA A 29 -9.25 14.99 3.66
N GLU A 30 -10.42 14.83 3.03
CA GLU A 30 -11.41 13.83 3.41
C GLU A 30 -10.85 12.40 3.30
N THR A 31 -10.09 12.09 2.25
CA THR A 31 -9.44 10.78 2.11
C THR A 31 -8.48 10.50 3.26
N ILE A 32 -7.63 11.46 3.59
CA ILE A 32 -6.67 11.32 4.69
C ILE A 32 -7.42 11.12 6.02
N ASN A 33 -8.45 11.93 6.28
CA ASN A 33 -9.25 11.81 7.50
C ASN A 33 -9.91 10.43 7.63
N GLN A 34 -10.45 9.90 6.53
CA GLN A 34 -11.05 8.56 6.53
C GLN A 34 -10.02 7.47 6.77
N ILE A 35 -8.82 7.56 6.19
CA ILE A 35 -7.75 6.59 6.48
C ILE A 35 -7.38 6.65 7.96
N VAL A 36 -7.21 7.84 8.53
CA VAL A 36 -6.92 8.00 9.96
C VAL A 36 -8.01 7.37 10.82
N GLU A 37 -9.28 7.66 10.56
CA GLU A 37 -10.39 7.08 11.32
C GLU A 37 -10.44 5.54 11.22
N ARG A 38 -10.29 4.99 10.04
CA ARG A 38 -10.28 3.53 9.84
C ARG A 38 -9.08 2.87 10.52
N SER A 39 -7.94 3.53 10.55
CA SER A 39 -6.73 3.02 11.19
C SER A 39 -6.88 2.82 12.70
N LYS A 40 -7.77 3.57 13.36
CA LYS A 40 -8.05 3.45 14.80
C LYS A 40 -8.55 2.06 15.24
N LYS A 41 -9.06 1.27 14.29
CA LYS A 41 -9.49 -0.12 14.55
C LYS A 41 -8.32 -1.07 14.81
N PHE A 42 -7.10 -0.66 14.51
CA PHE A 42 -5.92 -1.52 14.51
C PHE A 42 -4.85 -1.00 15.47
N SER A 43 -4.13 -1.94 16.08
CA SER A 43 -2.92 -1.63 16.85
C SER A 43 -1.70 -1.79 15.96
N PHE A 44 -0.96 -0.72 15.74
CA PHE A 44 0.26 -0.72 14.94
C PHE A 44 1.25 0.32 15.44
N SER A 45 2.53 0.08 15.17
CA SER A 45 3.63 0.95 15.59
C SER A 45 4.26 1.72 14.43
N LYS A 46 4.13 1.20 13.21
CA LYS A 46 4.71 1.81 12.00
C LYS A 46 3.71 1.78 10.85
N ILE A 47 3.91 2.69 9.90
CA ILE A 47 3.16 2.75 8.65
C ILE A 47 4.12 2.42 7.52
N ALA A 48 3.69 1.60 6.56
CA ALA A 48 4.43 1.34 5.34
C ALA A 48 3.57 1.62 4.12
N ALA A 49 4.19 1.95 3.03
CA ALA A 49 3.52 2.11 1.74
C ALA A 49 4.44 1.75 0.58
N ILE A 50 3.83 1.42 -0.54
CA ILE A 50 4.52 0.97 -1.74
C ILE A 50 4.72 2.14 -2.69
N GLU A 51 5.90 2.24 -3.28
CA GLU A 51 6.22 3.24 -4.30
C GLU A 51 5.26 3.10 -5.50
N SER A 52 4.64 4.19 -5.96
CA SER A 52 4.86 5.57 -5.52
C SER A 52 3.60 6.23 -4.96
N ARG A 53 2.41 5.92 -5.47
CA ARG A 53 1.17 6.61 -5.12
C ARG A 53 0.73 6.38 -3.68
N GLY A 54 1.01 5.20 -3.13
CA GLY A 54 0.78 4.91 -1.71
C GLY A 54 1.51 5.88 -0.78
N PHE A 55 2.67 6.38 -1.17
CA PHE A 55 3.46 7.34 -0.38
C PHE A 55 2.72 8.64 -0.11
N VAL A 56 1.92 9.11 -1.07
CA VAL A 56 1.17 10.37 -0.94
C VAL A 56 0.21 10.30 0.26
N PHE A 57 -0.52 9.20 0.39
CA PHE A 57 -1.47 9.01 1.49
C PHE A 57 -0.77 8.66 2.80
N ALA A 58 0.16 7.71 2.74
CA ALA A 58 0.85 7.22 3.93
C ALA A 58 1.68 8.30 4.63
N SER A 59 2.33 9.20 3.89
CA SER A 59 3.10 10.30 4.46
C SER A 59 2.20 11.27 5.25
N ALA A 60 1.06 11.64 4.70
CA ALA A 60 0.10 12.52 5.38
C ALA A 60 -0.48 11.86 6.64
N VAL A 61 -0.86 10.59 6.55
CA VAL A 61 -1.38 9.81 7.69
C VAL A 61 -0.30 9.66 8.77
N SER A 62 0.93 9.36 8.38
CA SER A 62 2.09 9.23 9.27
C SER A 62 2.33 10.53 10.06
N TYR A 63 2.28 11.67 9.37
CA TYR A 63 2.40 12.98 9.99
C TYR A 63 1.30 13.23 11.05
N ILE A 64 0.05 12.97 10.70
CA ILE A 64 -1.09 13.19 11.61
C ILE A 64 -1.01 12.27 12.83
N LEU A 65 -0.70 10.99 12.64
CA LEU A 65 -0.63 9.99 13.69
C LEU A 65 0.69 10.00 14.46
N LYS A 66 1.68 10.78 14.01
CA LYS A 66 3.04 10.83 14.58
C LYS A 66 3.68 9.44 14.67
N LYS A 67 3.52 8.65 13.61
CA LYS A 67 4.09 7.31 13.50
C LYS A 67 5.16 7.26 12.40
N PRO A 68 6.23 6.47 12.59
CA PRO A 68 7.25 6.30 11.56
C PRO A 68 6.68 5.77 10.26
N PHE A 69 7.20 6.26 9.13
CA PHE A 69 6.85 5.84 7.80
C PHE A 69 7.98 5.05 7.15
N ILE A 70 7.69 3.82 6.73
CA ILE A 70 8.62 2.89 6.11
C ILE A 70 8.33 2.83 4.60
N LEU A 71 9.37 3.06 3.81
CA LEU A 71 9.30 3.04 2.36
C LEU A 71 9.53 1.63 1.82
N LEU A 72 8.54 1.09 1.11
CA LEU A 72 8.68 -0.12 0.30
C LEU A 72 8.91 0.34 -1.14
N ILE A 73 10.13 0.18 -1.63
CA ILE A 73 10.64 0.86 -2.83
C ILE A 73 11.00 -0.16 -3.92
N LYS A 74 10.84 0.22 -5.16
CA LYS A 74 11.28 -0.56 -6.32
C LYS A 74 12.78 -0.79 -6.29
N LYS A 75 13.20 -1.94 -6.80
CA LYS A 75 14.58 -2.43 -6.82
C LYS A 75 15.61 -1.37 -7.22
N ASN A 76 16.79 -1.46 -6.61
CA ASN A 76 17.98 -0.65 -6.91
C ASN A 76 17.87 0.85 -6.59
N LYS A 77 17.02 1.23 -5.65
CA LYS A 77 16.88 2.63 -5.22
C LYS A 77 17.35 2.89 -3.78
N LEU A 78 17.54 1.83 -3.01
CA LEU A 78 17.98 1.93 -1.62
C LEU A 78 19.51 1.69 -1.51
N PRO A 79 20.24 2.55 -0.80
CA PRO A 79 21.71 2.52 -0.80
C PRO A 79 22.35 1.54 0.18
N ALA A 80 21.60 0.97 1.12
CA ALA A 80 22.09 0.05 2.15
C ALA A 80 21.54 -1.38 1.94
N ASP A 81 21.87 -2.28 2.86
CA ASP A 81 21.36 -3.65 2.83
C ASP A 81 19.84 -3.71 2.89
N VAL A 82 19.26 -4.52 2.03
CA VAL A 82 17.81 -4.65 1.85
C VAL A 82 17.31 -6.07 2.02
N HIS A 83 16.05 -6.20 2.38
CA HIS A 83 15.23 -7.37 2.06
C HIS A 83 14.50 -7.09 0.76
N SER A 84 14.35 -8.10 -0.10
CA SER A 84 13.71 -7.99 -1.40
C SER A 84 12.66 -9.07 -1.57
N VAL A 85 11.57 -8.76 -2.25
CA VAL A 85 10.53 -9.70 -2.67
C VAL A 85 10.20 -9.46 -4.12
N ASP A 86 10.28 -10.52 -4.92
CA ASP A 86 9.81 -10.54 -6.31
C ASP A 86 8.33 -10.89 -6.35
N PHE A 87 7.59 -10.29 -7.28
CA PHE A 87 6.19 -10.60 -7.51
C PHE A 87 5.82 -10.45 -8.98
N GLU A 88 4.82 -11.21 -9.38
CA GLU A 88 4.32 -11.17 -10.74
C GLU A 88 3.35 -10.01 -10.94
N LEU A 89 3.52 -9.31 -12.04
CA LEU A 89 2.59 -8.35 -12.59
C LEU A 89 1.82 -9.01 -13.74
N GLU A 90 0.75 -8.38 -14.17
CA GLU A 90 0.03 -8.80 -15.38
C GLU A 90 0.95 -8.88 -16.61
N TYR A 91 2.05 -8.12 -16.62
CA TYR A 91 3.05 -8.04 -17.69
C TYR A 91 4.48 -8.07 -17.15
N GLY A 92 4.91 -9.22 -16.61
CA GLY A 92 6.29 -9.42 -16.15
C GLY A 92 6.41 -9.52 -14.63
N THR A 93 7.63 -9.38 -14.15
CA THR A 93 7.97 -9.42 -12.72
C THR A 93 8.44 -8.06 -12.24
N ALA A 94 8.14 -7.75 -10.97
CA ALA A 94 8.68 -6.59 -10.28
C ALA A 94 9.28 -7.02 -8.95
N THR A 95 10.13 -6.17 -8.40
CA THR A 95 10.77 -6.39 -7.09
C THR A 95 10.56 -5.16 -6.22
N ILE A 96 10.16 -5.36 -4.98
CA ILE A 96 10.15 -4.30 -3.97
C ILE A 96 11.14 -4.63 -2.86
N GLU A 97 11.69 -3.59 -2.26
CA GLU A 97 12.76 -3.66 -1.27
C GLU A 97 12.45 -2.79 -0.06
N VAL A 98 12.97 -3.20 1.08
CA VAL A 98 13.00 -2.41 2.33
C VAL A 98 14.39 -2.52 2.95
N HIS A 99 14.90 -1.45 3.57
CA HIS A 99 16.11 -1.52 4.36
C HIS A 99 15.99 -2.53 5.49
N ARG A 100 17.02 -3.35 5.71
CA ARG A 100 17.00 -4.41 6.74
C ARG A 100 16.85 -3.87 8.15
N ASP A 101 17.31 -2.67 8.41
CA ASP A 101 17.22 -2.00 9.71
C ASP A 101 15.90 -1.27 9.97
N SER A 102 15.02 -1.19 8.96
CA SER A 102 13.73 -0.47 9.08
C SER A 102 12.69 -1.21 9.90
N LEU A 103 12.73 -2.53 9.92
CA LEU A 103 11.72 -3.40 10.55
C LEU A 103 12.37 -4.53 11.33
N ASN A 104 11.72 -4.95 12.42
CA ASN A 104 12.09 -6.10 13.25
C ASN A 104 10.85 -6.70 13.94
N SER A 105 11.06 -7.69 14.79
CA SER A 105 9.99 -8.44 15.49
C SER A 105 9.14 -7.62 16.45
N ASP A 106 9.60 -6.44 16.87
CA ASP A 106 8.88 -5.58 17.82
C ASP A 106 7.82 -4.71 17.13
N TYR A 107 7.81 -4.70 15.79
CA TYR A 107 6.95 -3.81 15.04
C TYR A 107 5.72 -4.50 14.46
N SER A 108 4.62 -3.75 14.51
CA SER A 108 3.37 -4.06 13.84
C SER A 108 3.09 -2.96 12.82
N VAL A 109 2.83 -3.31 11.58
CA VAL A 109 2.86 -2.41 10.43
C VAL A 109 1.49 -2.28 9.79
N LEU A 110 1.00 -1.06 9.67
CA LEU A 110 -0.15 -0.71 8.84
C LEU A 110 0.35 -0.40 7.42
N ILE A 111 -0.12 -1.15 6.43
CA ILE A 111 0.24 -0.94 5.02
C ILE A 111 -0.85 -0.12 4.34
N ILE A 112 -0.48 1.00 3.73
CA ILE A 112 -1.39 1.91 3.03
C ILE A 112 -1.00 1.95 1.55
N ASP A 113 -1.99 1.81 0.67
CA ASP A 113 -1.81 2.01 -0.76
C ASP A 113 -3.02 2.69 -1.40
N ASP A 114 -2.84 3.23 -2.59
CA ASP A 114 -3.91 3.93 -3.30
C ASP A 114 -4.97 2.97 -3.87
N LEU A 115 -4.56 1.79 -4.34
CA LEU A 115 -5.46 0.88 -5.03
C LEU A 115 -5.08 -0.59 -4.80
N ILE A 116 -6.10 -1.43 -4.63
CA ILE A 116 -5.94 -2.88 -4.74
C ILE A 116 -6.70 -3.41 -5.95
N ALA A 117 -6.00 -4.15 -6.81
CA ALA A 117 -6.55 -4.85 -7.97
C ALA A 117 -6.55 -6.36 -7.72
N THR A 118 -5.59 -7.09 -8.25
CA THR A 118 -5.44 -8.54 -8.02
C THR A 118 -4.82 -8.89 -6.67
N GLY A 119 -4.14 -7.93 -6.03
CA GLY A 119 -3.53 -8.09 -4.73
C GLY A 119 -2.07 -8.54 -4.74
N GLY A 120 -1.47 -8.76 -5.91
CA GLY A 120 -0.07 -9.23 -6.01
C GLY A 120 0.94 -8.30 -5.33
N THR A 121 0.81 -6.99 -5.57
CA THR A 121 1.67 -5.98 -4.95
C THR A 121 1.48 -5.93 -3.43
N ALA A 122 0.23 -5.99 -2.96
CA ALA A 122 -0.08 -6.00 -1.53
C ALA A 122 0.46 -7.26 -0.84
N ASP A 123 0.34 -8.42 -1.49
CA ASP A 123 0.88 -9.68 -0.99
C ASP A 123 2.42 -9.63 -0.88
N ALA A 124 3.08 -9.07 -1.89
CA ALA A 124 4.53 -8.85 -1.85
C ALA A 124 4.94 -7.92 -0.70
N ALA A 125 4.17 -6.87 -0.44
CA ALA A 125 4.40 -5.97 0.69
C ALA A 125 4.26 -6.69 2.04
N ALA A 126 3.22 -7.54 2.20
CA ALA A 126 3.07 -8.37 3.38
C ALA A 126 4.27 -9.30 3.59
N ASN A 127 4.67 -10.01 2.53
CA ASN A 127 5.84 -10.90 2.57
C ASN A 127 7.11 -10.15 2.96
N LEU A 128 7.31 -8.94 2.45
CA LEU A 128 8.48 -8.13 2.77
C LEU A 128 8.51 -7.71 4.24
N VAL A 129 7.36 -7.33 4.81
CA VAL A 129 7.20 -7.04 6.24
C VAL A 129 7.50 -8.28 7.08
N GLU A 130 6.99 -9.44 6.70
CA GLU A 130 7.14 -10.71 7.44
C GLU A 130 8.56 -11.27 7.35
N ILE A 131 9.23 -11.18 6.20
CA ILE A 131 10.66 -11.53 6.06
C ILE A 131 11.51 -10.68 7.00
N SER A 132 11.15 -9.43 7.21
CA SER A 132 11.77 -8.53 8.18
C SER A 132 11.42 -8.86 9.64
N LYS A 133 10.68 -9.94 9.88
CA LYS A 133 10.17 -10.44 11.17
C LYS A 133 9.13 -9.55 11.85
N ALA A 134 8.71 -8.47 11.22
CA ALA A 134 7.60 -7.64 11.69
C ALA A 134 6.24 -8.29 11.37
N LYS A 135 5.17 -7.77 11.98
CA LYS A 135 3.81 -8.23 11.75
C LYS A 135 3.05 -7.24 10.89
N VAL A 136 2.20 -7.75 10.01
CA VAL A 136 1.21 -6.93 9.30
C VAL A 136 -0.01 -6.73 10.19
N ALA A 137 -0.27 -5.50 10.61
CA ALA A 137 -1.44 -5.17 11.41
C ALA A 137 -2.72 -5.14 10.58
N ALA A 138 -2.67 -4.49 9.44
CA ALA A 138 -3.77 -4.36 8.49
C ALA A 138 -3.31 -3.73 7.18
N PHE A 139 -4.19 -3.76 6.19
CA PHE A 139 -4.10 -2.97 4.97
C PHE A 139 -5.22 -1.94 4.92
N ILE A 140 -4.93 -0.75 4.38
CA ILE A 140 -5.94 0.25 4.01
C ILE A 140 -5.68 0.68 2.57
N PHE A 141 -6.71 0.56 1.74
CA PHE A 141 -6.69 0.99 0.34
C PHE A 141 -7.71 2.11 0.11
N VAL A 142 -7.36 3.09 -0.73
CA VAL A 142 -8.29 4.15 -1.12
C VAL A 142 -9.30 3.65 -2.13
N ILE A 143 -8.87 2.77 -3.05
CA ILE A 143 -9.69 2.16 -4.09
C ILE A 143 -9.59 0.64 -4.01
N ASN A 144 -10.73 -0.02 -4.02
CA ASN A 144 -10.80 -1.47 -4.15
C ASN A 144 -11.51 -1.85 -5.47
N LEU A 145 -10.80 -2.53 -6.35
CA LEU A 145 -11.39 -3.10 -7.57
C LEU A 145 -11.92 -4.51 -7.24
N PHE A 146 -13.10 -4.56 -6.62
CA PHE A 146 -13.71 -5.77 -6.07
C PHE A 146 -13.75 -6.94 -7.05
N ASP A 147 -14.01 -6.66 -8.34
CA ASP A 147 -14.14 -7.68 -9.38
C ASP A 147 -12.83 -8.45 -9.64
N LEU A 148 -11.69 -7.89 -9.24
CA LEU A 148 -10.38 -8.50 -9.40
C LEU A 148 -9.95 -9.35 -8.19
N GLY A 149 -10.70 -9.33 -7.12
CA GLY A 149 -10.59 -10.26 -5.99
C GLY A 149 -9.39 -10.06 -5.06
N GLY A 150 -8.58 -9.01 -5.23
CA GLY A 150 -7.34 -8.83 -4.46
C GLY A 150 -7.59 -8.71 -2.96
N SER A 151 -8.57 -7.93 -2.54
CA SER A 151 -8.92 -7.79 -1.12
C SER A 151 -9.41 -9.11 -0.52
N ASN A 152 -10.22 -9.88 -1.25
CA ASN A 152 -10.68 -11.20 -0.83
C ASN A 152 -9.51 -12.18 -0.66
N ASN A 153 -8.50 -12.10 -1.54
CA ASN A 153 -7.31 -12.94 -1.44
C ASN A 153 -6.51 -12.63 -0.17
N LEU A 154 -6.35 -11.35 0.19
CA LEU A 154 -5.70 -10.94 1.44
C LEU A 154 -6.49 -11.43 2.67
N VAL A 155 -7.81 -11.29 2.66
CA VAL A 155 -8.67 -11.77 3.75
C VAL A 155 -8.58 -13.29 3.92
N LYS A 156 -8.54 -14.07 2.83
CA LYS A 156 -8.33 -15.52 2.87
C LYS A 156 -6.99 -15.90 3.52
N LYS A 157 -5.97 -15.05 3.38
CA LYS A 157 -4.67 -15.19 4.05
C LYS A 157 -4.68 -14.65 5.49
N LYS A 158 -5.84 -14.30 6.02
CA LYS A 158 -6.07 -13.78 7.39
C LYS A 158 -5.54 -12.37 7.65
N TYR A 159 -5.27 -11.59 6.62
CA TYR A 159 -4.99 -10.17 6.76
C TYR A 159 -6.28 -9.38 6.98
N LYS A 160 -6.20 -8.33 7.80
CA LYS A 160 -7.28 -7.36 7.97
C LYS A 160 -7.17 -6.32 6.86
N VAL A 161 -8.28 -6.04 6.19
CA VAL A 161 -8.35 -5.13 5.04
C VAL A 161 -9.49 -4.13 5.23
N GLU A 162 -9.19 -2.85 5.07
CA GLU A 162 -10.15 -1.74 4.99
C GLU A 162 -10.03 -1.02 3.65
N ASN A 163 -11.13 -0.45 3.17
CA ASN A 163 -11.17 0.33 1.93
C ASN A 163 -12.38 1.27 1.86
#